data_ab5164b7d3fb8165f7a511a2317837b4
#
_entry.id   ab5164b7d3fb8165f7a511a2317837b4
#
_cell.length_a   1.000
_cell.length_b   1.000
_cell.length_c   1.000
_cell.angle_alpha   90.00
_cell.angle_beta   90.00
_cell.angle_gamma   90.00
#
_symmetry.space_group_name_H-M   'P 1'
#
loop_
_entity.id
_entity.type
_entity.pdbx_description
1 polymer ?
#
loop_
_entity_poly.entity_id
_entity_poly.type
_entity_poly.pdbx_seq_one_letter_code
_entity_poly.pdbx_strand_id
1 'polypeptide(L)'
;MSNSSPDLSRRDFFKVSAAAIATVGVANFLKPSYATEVNVKTVALSNLPKDPVEVAKSSELVQKAWDYLLGEINSLHDLALREKVFSFYQNTVPTFMEQHQGSANVSKVYKMLLQEHLVDPALTDEAHLFPPLKDLNINPQPFFSAPGSGYGSHHAYPGGLATHTAVNVEITKSILTTYSHIMDYEYGYDMAVAGQLLHDLAKPWVFQWNKDGSCLKEYSIAGTGAHHIFSIAEAIYRGMPADEVVAQACAHNHPGTPKDEELVVGWIKAASILACVDPIERGLLDKDGKRLPTPHKQAGYLVHLGDHDFVLSVPAAQQSVIALKEVAAKDYGMNDKELEGEKFNFFRNYIASQYSFMHIHQAMSEADPYLAVKAIAKKVVS
;
A
#
# COMPACT_ATOMS: atom_id res chain seq x y z
N MET A 1 -28.04 -45.53 -37.22
CA MET A 1 -27.93 -45.62 -35.74
C MET A 1 -27.93 -44.22 -35.20
N SER A 2 -29.10 -43.75 -34.71
CA SER A 2 -29.29 -42.41 -34.19
C SER A 2 -28.85 -42.35 -32.73
N ASN A 3 -27.82 -41.58 -32.43
CA ASN A 3 -27.44 -41.22 -31.08
C ASN A 3 -28.39 -40.14 -30.57
N SER A 4 -29.39 -40.54 -29.76
CA SER A 4 -30.19 -39.61 -28.99
C SER A 4 -29.49 -39.33 -27.65
N SER A 5 -29.02 -38.11 -27.47
CA SER A 5 -28.64 -37.59 -26.17
C SER A 5 -29.83 -37.62 -25.21
N PRO A 6 -29.69 -38.00 -23.95
CA PRO A 6 -30.78 -38.02 -22.99
C PRO A 6 -31.22 -36.59 -22.68
N ASP A 7 -32.47 -36.28 -22.99
CA ASP A 7 -33.15 -35.03 -22.68
C ASP A 7 -33.41 -34.99 -21.17
N LEU A 8 -32.59 -34.25 -20.40
CA LEU A 8 -32.79 -34.06 -18.98
C LEU A 8 -34.04 -33.20 -18.74
N SER A 9 -35.04 -33.75 -18.08
CA SER A 9 -36.24 -33.00 -17.73
C SER A 9 -35.87 -31.76 -16.84
N ARG A 10 -36.67 -30.69 -16.96
CA ARG A 10 -36.51 -29.49 -16.09
C ARG A 10 -36.46 -29.86 -14.60
N ARG A 11 -37.13 -30.91 -14.20
CA ARG A 11 -37.16 -31.42 -12.82
C ARG A 11 -35.85 -32.07 -12.39
N ASP A 12 -35.17 -32.75 -13.33
CA ASP A 12 -33.86 -33.37 -13.10
C ASP A 12 -32.76 -32.33 -13.11
N PHE A 13 -32.87 -31.30 -13.94
CA PHE A 13 -31.99 -30.13 -13.90
C PHE A 13 -32.02 -29.42 -12.54
N PHE A 14 -33.22 -29.18 -11.98
CA PHE A 14 -33.35 -28.58 -10.64
C PHE A 14 -32.84 -29.48 -9.53
N LYS A 15 -32.94 -30.81 -9.63
CA LYS A 15 -32.37 -31.73 -8.64
C LYS A 15 -30.85 -31.77 -8.68
N VAL A 16 -30.26 -31.77 -9.87
CA VAL A 16 -28.80 -31.70 -10.06
C VAL A 16 -28.28 -30.33 -9.61
N SER A 17 -28.98 -29.24 -9.93
CA SER A 17 -28.62 -27.90 -9.48
C SER A 17 -28.75 -27.75 -7.95
N ALA A 18 -29.79 -28.33 -7.32
CA ALA A 18 -29.95 -28.29 -5.87
C ALA A 18 -28.87 -29.12 -5.15
N ALA A 19 -28.48 -30.28 -5.70
CA ALA A 19 -27.39 -31.09 -5.18
C ALA A 19 -26.01 -30.40 -5.35
N ALA A 20 -25.78 -29.75 -6.49
CA ALA A 20 -24.58 -28.96 -6.74
C ALA A 20 -24.51 -27.71 -5.84
N ILE A 21 -25.64 -27.02 -5.60
CA ILE A 21 -25.71 -25.90 -4.67
C ILE A 21 -25.48 -26.37 -3.24
N ALA A 22 -25.99 -27.52 -2.83
CA ALA A 22 -25.77 -28.07 -1.49
C ALA A 22 -24.30 -28.46 -1.26
N THR A 23 -23.62 -29.04 -2.27
CA THR A 23 -22.20 -29.41 -2.17
C THR A 23 -21.28 -28.16 -2.26
N VAL A 24 -21.60 -27.18 -3.08
CA VAL A 24 -20.89 -25.89 -3.12
C VAL A 24 -21.19 -25.05 -1.88
N GLY A 25 -22.43 -25.08 -1.36
CA GLY A 25 -22.81 -24.36 -0.15
C GLY A 25 -22.08 -24.87 1.10
N VAL A 26 -21.90 -26.18 1.26
CA VAL A 26 -21.18 -26.75 2.39
C VAL A 26 -19.67 -26.53 2.28
N ALA A 27 -19.11 -26.48 1.07
CA ALA A 27 -17.69 -26.14 0.86
C ALA A 27 -17.39 -24.67 1.18
N ASN A 28 -18.34 -23.75 0.96
CA ASN A 28 -18.18 -22.32 1.28
C ASN A 28 -18.43 -21.97 2.76
N PHE A 29 -18.95 -22.91 3.58
CA PHE A 29 -19.02 -22.75 5.04
C PHE A 29 -17.80 -23.33 5.76
N LEU A 30 -16.90 -23.99 5.06
CA LEU A 30 -15.55 -24.17 5.56
C LEU A 30 -14.90 -22.77 5.51
N LYS A 31 -14.74 -22.15 6.67
CA LYS A 31 -13.92 -20.92 6.80
C LYS A 31 -12.69 -21.11 5.92
N PRO A 32 -12.38 -20.18 5.00
CA PRO A 32 -11.11 -20.23 4.30
C PRO A 32 -10.03 -20.41 5.36
N SER A 33 -9.08 -21.28 5.15
CA SER A 33 -8.01 -21.59 6.11
C SER A 33 -7.10 -20.38 6.47
N TYR A 34 -7.46 -19.19 6.04
CA TYR A 34 -6.88 -17.90 6.45
C TYR A 34 -7.26 -17.46 7.87
N ALA A 35 -8.24 -18.11 8.52
CA ALA A 35 -8.50 -17.96 9.95
C ALA A 35 -7.66 -18.96 10.77
N THR A 36 -6.39 -19.15 10.44
CA THR A 36 -5.42 -19.67 11.40
C THR A 36 -5.36 -18.66 12.54
N GLU A 37 -5.59 -19.14 13.78
CA GLU A 37 -5.37 -18.31 14.97
C GLU A 37 -3.99 -17.65 14.82
N VAL A 38 -3.98 -16.31 14.77
CA VAL A 38 -2.72 -15.56 14.74
C VAL A 38 -2.00 -15.89 16.03
N ASN A 39 -0.80 -16.49 15.91
CA ASN A 39 -0.02 -16.87 17.07
C ASN A 39 0.62 -15.63 17.65
N VAL A 40 0.00 -15.04 18.66
CA VAL A 40 0.40 -13.77 19.25
C VAL A 40 1.10 -14.01 20.58
N LYS A 41 2.27 -13.41 20.74
CA LYS A 41 2.94 -13.36 22.03
C LYS A 41 2.42 -12.20 22.86
N THR A 42 1.77 -12.50 23.99
CA THR A 42 1.34 -11.48 24.95
C THR A 42 2.54 -10.78 25.59
N VAL A 43 2.54 -9.46 25.60
CA VAL A 43 3.59 -8.62 26.18
C VAL A 43 2.97 -7.68 27.23
N ALA A 44 3.63 -7.51 28.37
CA ALA A 44 3.17 -6.56 29.37
C ALA A 44 3.20 -5.11 28.82
N LEU A 45 2.21 -4.29 29.18
CA LEU A 45 2.11 -2.89 28.73
C LEU A 45 3.39 -2.09 28.96
N SER A 46 4.07 -2.33 30.11
CA SER A 46 5.35 -1.69 30.44
C SER A 46 6.52 -2.13 29.56
N ASN A 47 6.40 -3.24 28.85
CA ASN A 47 7.46 -3.89 28.09
C ASN A 47 7.20 -3.90 26.59
N LEU A 48 6.26 -3.08 26.12
CA LEU A 48 5.98 -2.95 24.69
C LEU A 48 7.25 -2.57 23.93
N PRO A 49 7.60 -3.29 22.84
CA PRO A 49 8.75 -2.94 22.02
C PRO A 49 8.51 -1.58 21.35
N LYS A 50 9.53 -0.72 21.39
CA LYS A 50 9.48 0.63 20.81
C LYS A 50 10.13 0.69 19.44
N ASP A 51 11.02 -0.24 19.13
CA ASP A 51 11.63 -0.34 17.80
C ASP A 51 10.61 -0.92 16.79
N PRO A 52 10.24 -0.17 15.74
CA PRO A 52 9.30 -0.63 14.74
C PRO A 52 9.77 -1.89 14.00
N VAL A 53 11.09 -2.11 13.88
CA VAL A 53 11.63 -3.32 13.27
C VAL A 53 11.38 -4.55 14.16
N GLU A 54 11.55 -4.41 15.47
CA GLU A 54 11.25 -5.47 16.44
C GLU A 54 9.76 -5.78 16.48
N VAL A 55 8.90 -4.73 16.46
CA VAL A 55 7.44 -4.90 16.41
C VAL A 55 7.05 -5.67 15.16
N ALA A 56 7.51 -5.26 13.97
CA ALA A 56 7.21 -5.91 12.71
C ALA A 56 7.70 -7.37 12.68
N LYS A 57 8.92 -7.64 13.17
CA LYS A 57 9.48 -9.00 13.28
C LYS A 57 8.69 -9.90 14.23
N SER A 58 8.05 -9.35 15.25
CA SER A 58 7.24 -10.14 16.19
C SER A 58 5.86 -10.51 15.65
N SER A 59 5.44 -9.91 14.54
CA SER A 59 4.11 -10.08 13.95
C SER A 59 4.09 -11.19 12.90
N GLU A 60 3.34 -12.25 13.13
CA GLU A 60 3.09 -13.30 12.13
C GLU A 60 2.36 -12.75 10.89
N LEU A 61 1.45 -11.79 11.08
CA LEU A 61 0.74 -11.10 9.99
C LEU A 61 1.72 -10.40 9.05
N VAL A 62 2.64 -9.62 9.61
CA VAL A 62 3.63 -8.85 8.84
C VAL A 62 4.63 -9.79 8.15
N GLN A 63 5.08 -10.85 8.85
CA GLN A 63 5.97 -11.86 8.26
C GLN A 63 5.31 -12.53 7.04
N LYS A 64 4.08 -12.98 7.17
CA LYS A 64 3.34 -13.60 6.05
C LYS A 64 3.16 -12.64 4.87
N ALA A 65 2.84 -11.38 5.15
CA ALA A 65 2.73 -10.37 4.09
C ALA A 65 4.07 -10.14 3.39
N TRP A 66 5.16 -10.05 4.15
CA TRP A 66 6.51 -9.89 3.59
C TRP A 66 6.94 -11.08 2.75
N ASP A 67 6.76 -12.30 3.26
CA ASP A 67 7.09 -13.54 2.53
C ASP A 67 6.25 -13.66 1.24
N TYR A 68 4.97 -13.24 1.30
CA TYR A 68 4.10 -13.16 0.13
C TYR A 68 4.68 -12.18 -0.91
N LEU A 69 5.06 -10.96 -0.52
CA LEU A 69 5.64 -9.98 -1.44
C LEU A 69 6.93 -10.48 -2.10
N LEU A 70 7.83 -11.11 -1.33
CA LEU A 70 9.04 -11.71 -1.89
C LEU A 70 8.70 -12.85 -2.85
N GLY A 71 7.66 -13.63 -2.57
CA GLY A 71 7.12 -14.65 -3.47
C GLY A 71 6.61 -14.06 -4.77
N GLU A 72 5.85 -12.95 -4.71
CA GLU A 72 5.30 -12.27 -5.89
C GLU A 72 6.40 -11.62 -6.74
N ILE A 73 7.42 -11.02 -6.12
CA ILE A 73 8.59 -10.55 -6.86
C ILE A 73 9.26 -11.71 -7.61
N ASN A 74 9.43 -12.85 -6.95
CA ASN A 74 10.03 -14.04 -7.57
C ASN A 74 9.15 -14.68 -8.65
N SER A 75 7.84 -14.43 -8.66
CA SER A 75 6.89 -14.93 -9.66
C SER A 75 6.89 -14.13 -10.97
N LEU A 76 7.47 -12.94 -11.00
CA LEU A 76 7.59 -12.15 -12.23
C LEU A 76 8.37 -12.94 -13.29
N HIS A 77 7.83 -13.00 -14.52
CA HIS A 77 8.39 -13.79 -15.62
C HIS A 77 9.61 -13.09 -16.25
N ASP A 78 9.55 -11.77 -16.39
CA ASP A 78 10.68 -10.95 -16.87
C ASP A 78 11.77 -10.88 -15.78
N LEU A 79 12.89 -11.55 -16.04
CA LEU A 79 14.01 -11.62 -15.10
C LEU A 79 14.65 -10.25 -14.82
N ALA A 80 14.74 -9.39 -15.81
CA ALA A 80 15.33 -8.06 -15.65
C ALA A 80 14.42 -7.17 -14.80
N LEU A 81 13.12 -7.23 -15.01
CA LEU A 81 12.13 -6.55 -14.18
C LEU A 81 12.17 -7.07 -12.75
N ARG A 82 12.20 -8.40 -12.57
CA ARG A 82 12.31 -9.04 -11.25
C ARG A 82 13.51 -8.54 -10.45
N GLU A 83 14.70 -8.54 -11.04
CA GLU A 83 15.92 -8.08 -10.39
C GLU A 83 15.82 -6.61 -10.00
N LYS A 84 15.28 -5.76 -10.88
CA LYS A 84 15.05 -4.36 -10.59
C LYS A 84 14.06 -4.18 -9.41
N VAL A 85 12.88 -4.80 -9.46
CA VAL A 85 11.88 -4.73 -8.38
C VAL A 85 12.49 -5.19 -7.06
N PHE A 86 13.19 -6.32 -7.05
CA PHE A 86 13.86 -6.82 -5.84
C PHE A 86 14.86 -5.83 -5.27
N SER A 87 15.62 -5.15 -6.12
CA SER A 87 16.61 -4.17 -5.69
C SER A 87 16.01 -2.96 -4.97
N PHE A 88 14.77 -2.55 -5.27
CA PHE A 88 14.07 -1.50 -4.54
C PHE A 88 13.67 -1.93 -3.12
N TYR A 89 13.27 -3.19 -2.95
CA TYR A 89 12.91 -3.74 -1.64
C TYR A 89 14.13 -3.91 -0.73
N GLN A 90 15.31 -4.16 -1.31
CA GLN A 90 16.57 -4.23 -0.58
C GLN A 90 17.12 -2.87 -0.18
N ASN A 91 16.87 -1.84 -1.00
CA ASN A 91 17.40 -0.50 -0.80
C ASN A 91 16.28 0.55 -0.90
N THR A 92 15.85 1.05 0.25
CA THR A 92 14.81 2.08 0.40
C THR A 92 15.36 3.51 0.41
N VAL A 93 16.64 3.70 0.10
CA VAL A 93 17.24 5.03 -0.05
C VAL A 93 16.66 5.68 -1.30
N PRO A 94 16.18 6.94 -1.23
CA PRO A 94 15.78 7.70 -2.40
C PRO A 94 17.02 8.15 -3.19
N THR A 95 17.48 7.29 -4.13
CA THR A 95 18.78 7.51 -4.82
C THR A 95 18.77 8.73 -5.75
N PHE A 96 17.60 9.16 -6.25
CA PHE A 96 17.48 10.41 -7.02
C PHE A 96 17.91 11.65 -6.22
N MET A 97 17.95 11.57 -4.89
CA MET A 97 18.43 12.65 -4.03
C MET A 97 19.92 12.97 -4.21
N GLU A 98 20.69 12.13 -4.92
CA GLU A 98 22.05 12.46 -5.35
C GLU A 98 22.10 13.77 -6.14
N GLN A 99 21.05 14.07 -6.92
CA GLN A 99 20.92 15.28 -7.72
C GLN A 99 20.57 16.53 -6.90
N HIS A 100 20.08 16.35 -5.67
CA HIS A 100 19.52 17.41 -4.85
C HIS A 100 20.29 17.69 -3.56
N GLN A 101 21.56 17.28 -3.50
CA GLN A 101 22.41 17.55 -2.34
C GLN A 101 22.72 19.05 -2.21
N GLY A 102 22.54 19.57 -1.00
CA GLY A 102 22.76 20.98 -0.66
C GLY A 102 21.59 21.90 -0.97
N SER A 103 21.46 22.96 -0.17
CA SER A 103 20.32 23.88 -0.23
C SER A 103 20.12 24.57 -1.59
N ALA A 104 21.22 24.84 -2.31
CA ALA A 104 21.11 25.47 -3.65
C ALA A 104 20.40 24.57 -4.68
N ASN A 105 20.65 23.26 -4.64
CA ASN A 105 19.98 22.31 -5.53
C ASN A 105 18.52 22.09 -5.12
N VAL A 106 18.21 22.04 -3.82
CA VAL A 106 16.84 21.99 -3.31
C VAL A 106 16.08 23.23 -3.76
N SER A 107 16.66 24.43 -3.60
CA SER A 107 16.04 25.68 -4.03
C SER A 107 15.78 25.71 -5.55
N LYS A 108 16.73 25.19 -6.34
CA LYS A 108 16.58 25.09 -7.80
C LYS A 108 15.41 24.21 -8.19
N VAL A 109 15.33 22.99 -7.66
CA VAL A 109 14.25 22.06 -8.02
C VAL A 109 12.89 22.53 -7.51
N TYR A 110 12.84 23.13 -6.33
CA TYR A 110 11.62 23.73 -5.79
C TYR A 110 11.07 24.85 -6.70
N LYS A 111 11.94 25.73 -7.21
CA LYS A 111 11.57 26.77 -8.19
C LYS A 111 11.07 26.19 -9.51
N MET A 112 11.66 25.09 -9.98
CA MET A 112 11.16 24.41 -11.18
C MET A 112 9.76 23.87 -10.98
N LEU A 113 9.49 23.21 -9.84
CA LEU A 113 8.15 22.72 -9.50
C LEU A 113 7.12 23.86 -9.36
N LEU A 114 7.52 25.02 -8.79
CA LEU A 114 6.67 26.21 -8.71
C LEU A 114 6.35 26.77 -10.10
N GLN A 115 7.33 26.86 -10.99
CA GLN A 115 7.14 27.39 -12.35
C GLN A 115 6.18 26.54 -13.17
N GLU A 116 6.18 25.23 -12.96
CA GLU A 116 5.27 24.27 -13.60
C GLU A 116 3.94 24.10 -12.84
N HIS A 117 3.68 24.89 -11.78
CA HIS A 117 2.50 24.78 -10.91
C HIS A 117 2.30 23.38 -10.27
N LEU A 118 3.40 22.67 -10.03
CA LEU A 118 3.41 21.32 -9.45
C LEU A 118 3.62 21.30 -7.93
N VAL A 119 3.80 22.45 -7.31
CA VAL A 119 3.80 22.61 -5.85
C VAL A 119 3.03 23.87 -5.47
N ASP A 120 2.22 23.76 -4.43
CA ASP A 120 1.54 24.89 -3.81
C ASP A 120 2.33 25.33 -2.57
N PRO A 121 2.91 26.54 -2.56
CA PRO A 121 3.71 27.02 -1.43
C PRO A 121 2.91 27.17 -0.13
N ALA A 122 1.58 27.21 -0.20
CA ALA A 122 0.73 27.19 1.00
C ALA A 122 0.64 25.80 1.65
N LEU A 123 0.88 24.73 0.89
CA LEU A 123 0.84 23.34 1.36
C LEU A 123 2.25 22.78 1.61
N THR A 124 3.22 23.15 0.77
CA THR A 124 4.59 22.65 0.82
C THR A 124 5.57 23.76 0.51
N ASP A 125 6.29 24.24 1.49
CA ASP A 125 7.39 25.19 1.30
C ASP A 125 8.72 24.48 0.93
N GLU A 126 9.73 25.28 0.59
CA GLU A 126 11.04 24.77 0.18
C GLU A 126 11.72 23.90 1.26
N ALA A 127 11.54 24.26 2.53
CA ALA A 127 12.16 23.53 3.64
C ALA A 127 11.52 22.16 3.88
N HIS A 128 10.28 21.96 3.43
CA HIS A 128 9.51 20.73 3.59
C HIS A 128 9.33 19.96 2.27
N LEU A 129 10.01 20.37 1.19
CA LEU A 129 9.95 19.64 -0.08
C LEU A 129 10.40 18.19 0.07
N PHE A 130 11.47 17.96 0.81
CA PHE A 130 12.02 16.62 1.05
C PHE A 130 11.97 16.24 2.53
N PRO A 131 11.58 15.00 2.85
CA PRO A 131 11.74 14.46 4.20
C PRO A 131 13.21 14.42 4.62
N PRO A 132 13.52 14.41 5.93
CA PRO A 132 14.89 14.27 6.41
C PRO A 132 15.57 13.03 5.83
N LEU A 133 16.79 13.20 5.34
CA LEU A 133 17.67 12.12 4.89
C LEU A 133 19.05 12.33 5.54
N LYS A 134 19.48 11.33 6.31
CA LYS A 134 20.77 11.43 7.05
C LYS A 134 21.95 11.25 6.10
N ASP A 135 21.88 10.25 5.25
CA ASP A 135 22.95 9.85 4.34
C ASP A 135 22.34 9.01 3.21
N LEU A 136 22.83 9.18 1.99
CA LEU A 136 22.42 8.38 0.82
C LEU A 136 22.87 6.91 0.89
N ASN A 137 23.74 6.56 1.82
CA ASN A 137 24.17 5.18 2.06
C ASN A 137 23.39 4.49 3.19
N ILE A 138 22.45 5.19 3.84
CA ILE A 138 21.71 4.69 5.00
C ILE A 138 20.21 4.69 4.69
N ASN A 139 19.62 3.50 4.65
CA ASN A 139 18.17 3.40 4.51
C ASN A 139 17.46 4.21 5.61
N PRO A 140 16.49 5.07 5.26
CA PRO A 140 15.69 5.80 6.24
C PRO A 140 15.03 4.86 7.24
N GLN A 141 14.43 3.80 6.73
CA GLN A 141 13.94 2.62 7.45
C GLN A 141 13.69 1.47 6.47
N PRO A 142 13.65 0.20 6.94
CA PRO A 142 13.33 -0.93 6.08
C PRO A 142 11.88 -0.86 5.56
N PHE A 143 11.62 -1.28 4.31
CA PHE A 143 10.28 -1.43 3.75
C PHE A 143 9.40 -2.30 4.66
N PHE A 144 9.95 -3.41 5.12
CA PHE A 144 9.33 -4.39 6.00
C PHE A 144 8.69 -3.81 7.26
N SER A 145 9.25 -2.74 7.86
CA SER A 145 8.77 -2.15 9.12
C SER A 145 8.13 -0.77 8.96
N ALA A 146 8.07 -0.26 7.73
CA ALA A 146 7.48 1.04 7.46
C ALA A 146 5.95 1.01 7.65
N PRO A 147 5.34 2.15 8.00
CA PRO A 147 3.88 2.27 8.03
C PRO A 147 3.31 2.31 6.62
N GLY A 148 2.09 1.81 6.43
CA GLY A 148 1.42 1.80 5.13
C GLY A 148 0.86 3.16 4.71
N SER A 149 0.77 4.12 5.64
CA SER A 149 0.31 5.49 5.36
C SER A 149 0.62 6.41 6.55
N GLY A 150 0.25 7.69 6.45
CA GLY A 150 0.36 8.65 7.55
C GLY A 150 -0.35 8.19 8.83
N TYR A 151 0.12 8.66 9.98
CA TYR A 151 -0.23 8.13 11.31
C TYR A 151 -1.74 8.04 11.61
N GLY A 152 -2.56 8.90 11.03
CA GLY A 152 -4.03 8.89 11.19
C GLY A 152 -4.78 8.12 10.10
N SER A 153 -4.11 7.38 9.22
CA SER A 153 -4.69 6.73 8.05
C SER A 153 -4.55 5.20 8.10
N HIS A 154 -4.82 4.54 6.96
CA HIS A 154 -4.83 3.09 6.83
C HIS A 154 -3.44 2.47 7.05
N HIS A 155 -3.41 1.25 7.58
CA HIS A 155 -2.18 0.48 7.80
C HIS A 155 -1.04 1.25 8.51
N ALA A 156 -1.38 2.26 9.34
CA ALA A 156 -0.41 3.10 10.04
C ALA A 156 0.13 2.42 11.30
N TYR A 157 0.85 1.30 11.13
CA TYR A 157 1.51 0.51 12.17
C TYR A 157 2.81 -0.10 11.64
N PRO A 158 3.74 -0.53 12.49
CA PRO A 158 4.98 -1.18 12.06
C PRO A 158 4.70 -2.43 11.23
N GLY A 159 5.20 -2.44 10.00
CA GLY A 159 4.91 -3.46 8.98
C GLY A 159 3.65 -3.21 8.16
N GLY A 160 2.97 -2.08 8.38
CA GLY A 160 1.76 -1.73 7.66
C GLY A 160 1.97 -1.56 6.15
N LEU A 161 3.15 -1.11 5.71
CA LEU A 161 3.47 -1.02 4.29
C LEU A 161 3.54 -2.41 3.64
N ALA A 162 4.14 -3.38 4.29
CA ALA A 162 4.18 -4.75 3.77
C ALA A 162 2.78 -5.35 3.65
N THR A 163 1.91 -5.15 4.66
CA THR A 163 0.52 -5.65 4.61
C THR A 163 -0.33 -4.91 3.58
N HIS A 164 -0.19 -3.59 3.46
CA HIS A 164 -0.87 -2.78 2.45
C HIS A 164 -0.52 -3.24 1.03
N THR A 165 0.76 -3.30 0.72
CA THR A 165 1.22 -3.70 -0.61
C THR A 165 0.81 -5.14 -0.94
N ALA A 166 0.86 -6.07 0.04
CA ALA A 166 0.44 -7.46 -0.15
C ALA A 166 -1.06 -7.56 -0.49
N VAL A 167 -1.92 -6.81 0.20
CA VAL A 167 -3.36 -6.74 -0.09
C VAL A 167 -3.59 -6.21 -1.50
N ASN A 168 -2.91 -5.12 -1.87
CA ASN A 168 -3.08 -4.48 -3.18
C ASN A 168 -2.61 -5.39 -4.33
N VAL A 169 -1.50 -6.09 -4.17
CA VAL A 169 -1.03 -7.08 -5.14
C VAL A 169 -2.05 -8.22 -5.31
N GLU A 170 -2.60 -8.76 -4.21
CA GLU A 170 -3.61 -9.83 -4.28
C GLU A 170 -4.91 -9.37 -4.92
N ILE A 171 -5.38 -8.15 -4.64
CA ILE A 171 -6.53 -7.54 -5.30
C ILE A 171 -6.25 -7.42 -6.81
N THR A 172 -5.09 -6.90 -7.22
CA THR A 172 -4.70 -6.76 -8.62
C THR A 172 -4.72 -8.11 -9.34
N LYS A 173 -4.15 -9.15 -8.74
CA LYS A 173 -4.16 -10.52 -9.30
C LYS A 173 -5.58 -11.09 -9.41
N SER A 174 -6.42 -10.82 -8.43
CA SER A 174 -7.83 -11.24 -8.44
C SER A 174 -8.60 -10.55 -9.57
N ILE A 175 -8.35 -9.27 -9.82
CA ILE A 175 -8.93 -8.51 -10.93
C ILE A 175 -8.47 -9.07 -12.27
N LEU A 176 -7.16 -9.30 -12.45
CA LEU A 176 -6.59 -9.91 -13.66
C LEU A 176 -7.24 -11.27 -13.96
N THR A 177 -7.32 -12.13 -12.95
CA THR A 177 -7.95 -13.45 -13.06
C THR A 177 -9.43 -13.36 -13.44
N THR A 178 -10.17 -12.43 -12.80
CA THR A 178 -11.60 -12.24 -13.07
C THR A 178 -11.83 -11.74 -14.48
N TYR A 179 -11.06 -10.77 -14.95
CA TYR A 179 -11.23 -10.20 -16.29
C TYR A 179 -10.83 -11.18 -17.38
N SER A 180 -9.78 -11.99 -17.16
CA SER A 180 -9.41 -13.07 -18.06
C SER A 180 -10.53 -14.11 -18.17
N HIS A 181 -11.04 -14.63 -17.05
CA HIS A 181 -12.05 -15.70 -17.04
C HIS A 181 -13.43 -15.28 -17.57
N ILE A 182 -13.84 -14.04 -17.32
CA ILE A 182 -15.21 -13.60 -17.64
C ILE A 182 -15.28 -12.85 -18.96
N MET A 183 -14.24 -12.09 -19.30
CA MET A 183 -14.27 -11.16 -20.43
C MET A 183 -13.24 -11.51 -21.50
N ASP A 184 -12.46 -12.57 -21.33
CA ASP A 184 -11.33 -12.91 -22.22
C ASP A 184 -10.35 -11.71 -22.37
N TYR A 185 -10.20 -10.94 -21.27
CA TYR A 185 -9.35 -9.78 -21.23
C TYR A 185 -8.04 -10.15 -20.56
N GLU A 186 -7.03 -10.41 -21.37
CA GLU A 186 -5.68 -10.72 -20.92
C GLU A 186 -4.78 -9.49 -21.01
N TYR A 187 -4.11 -9.18 -19.91
CA TYR A 187 -3.10 -8.14 -19.88
C TYR A 187 -1.84 -8.64 -19.16
N GLY A 188 -0.70 -8.02 -19.49
CA GLY A 188 0.60 -8.40 -18.95
C GLY A 188 0.63 -8.46 -17.41
N TYR A 189 0.68 -9.66 -16.87
CA TYR A 189 0.74 -9.93 -15.44
C TYR A 189 1.88 -9.16 -14.77
N ASP A 190 3.09 -9.28 -15.32
CA ASP A 190 4.30 -8.70 -14.74
C ASP A 190 4.18 -7.18 -14.56
N MET A 191 3.64 -6.48 -15.56
CA MET A 191 3.50 -5.02 -15.51
C MET A 191 2.51 -4.57 -14.44
N ALA A 192 1.36 -5.24 -14.32
CA ALA A 192 0.36 -4.87 -13.32
C ALA A 192 0.82 -5.20 -11.88
N VAL A 193 1.46 -6.35 -11.70
CA VAL A 193 1.99 -6.78 -10.40
C VAL A 193 3.20 -5.92 -9.99
N ALA A 194 4.15 -5.67 -10.90
CA ALA A 194 5.30 -4.82 -10.60
C ALA A 194 4.89 -3.38 -10.30
N GLY A 195 3.96 -2.80 -11.08
CA GLY A 195 3.41 -1.47 -10.80
C GLY A 195 2.81 -1.37 -9.40
N GLN A 196 2.11 -2.43 -8.97
CA GLN A 196 1.55 -2.50 -7.63
C GLN A 196 2.61 -2.70 -6.54
N LEU A 197 3.64 -3.51 -6.81
CA LEU A 197 4.77 -3.69 -5.89
C LEU A 197 5.56 -2.38 -5.68
N LEU A 198 5.58 -1.50 -6.68
CA LEU A 198 6.44 -0.31 -6.70
C LEU A 198 5.72 0.99 -6.35
N HIS A 199 4.37 1.04 -6.33
CA HIS A 199 3.63 2.31 -6.22
C HIS A 199 3.98 3.13 -4.97
N ASP A 200 4.37 2.46 -3.90
CA ASP A 200 4.60 3.03 -2.57
C ASP A 200 6.07 3.00 -2.09
N LEU A 201 7.02 2.90 -3.01
CA LEU A 201 8.45 2.77 -2.71
C LEU A 201 9.02 3.82 -1.75
N ALA A 202 8.48 5.04 -1.79
CA ALA A 202 8.99 6.15 -1.00
C ALA A 202 8.36 6.27 0.39
N LYS A 203 7.34 5.47 0.73
CA LYS A 203 6.72 5.50 2.08
C LYS A 203 7.72 5.25 3.21
N PRO A 204 8.73 4.38 3.09
CA PRO A 204 9.77 4.25 4.12
C PRO A 204 10.53 5.53 4.40
N TRP A 205 10.65 6.43 3.43
CA TRP A 205 11.32 7.71 3.59
C TRP A 205 10.36 8.81 4.05
N VAL A 206 9.16 8.86 3.50
CA VAL A 206 8.18 9.91 3.80
C VAL A 206 7.58 9.73 5.19
N PHE A 207 7.24 8.51 5.59
CA PHE A 207 6.61 8.20 6.86
C PHE A 207 7.59 7.58 7.88
N GLN A 208 8.79 8.15 8.02
CA GLN A 208 9.74 7.70 9.04
C GLN A 208 9.12 7.74 10.43
N TRP A 209 9.38 6.70 11.23
CA TRP A 209 8.93 6.64 12.61
C TRP A 209 9.61 7.67 13.49
N ASN A 210 8.83 8.40 14.27
CA ASN A 210 9.28 9.25 15.35
C ASN A 210 9.56 8.41 16.61
N LYS A 211 10.32 8.98 17.56
CA LYS A 211 10.66 8.32 18.82
C LYS A 211 9.45 8.01 19.70
N ASP A 212 8.36 8.74 19.55
CA ASP A 212 7.11 8.59 20.29
C ASP A 212 6.14 7.57 19.67
N GLY A 213 6.54 6.88 18.58
CA GLY A 213 5.72 5.90 17.88
C GLY A 213 4.72 6.50 16.89
N SER A 214 4.72 7.82 16.68
CA SER A 214 4.06 8.46 15.52
C SER A 214 4.96 8.40 14.31
N CYS A 215 4.51 8.89 13.14
CA CYS A 215 5.38 9.04 11.97
C CYS A 215 5.42 10.50 11.49
N LEU A 216 6.38 10.81 10.62
CA LEU A 216 6.51 12.12 10.00
C LEU A 216 5.24 12.48 9.23
N LYS A 217 4.94 13.78 9.19
CA LYS A 217 3.86 14.34 8.38
C LYS A 217 4.28 14.33 6.91
N GLU A 218 3.36 13.93 6.07
CA GLU A 218 3.51 14.06 4.62
C GLU A 218 3.09 15.44 4.12
N TYR A 219 3.80 15.93 3.11
CA TYR A 219 3.48 17.12 2.37
C TYR A 219 2.97 16.77 0.97
N SER A 220 2.37 17.72 0.24
CA SER A 220 1.77 17.49 -1.07
C SER A 220 2.66 17.99 -2.19
N ILE A 221 2.80 17.20 -3.27
CA ILE A 221 3.43 17.60 -4.54
C ILE A 221 2.46 17.23 -5.67
N ALA A 222 2.27 18.12 -6.61
CA ALA A 222 1.36 17.94 -7.76
C ALA A 222 -0.06 17.48 -7.36
N GLY A 223 -0.57 17.97 -6.21
CA GLY A 223 -1.92 17.68 -5.73
C GLY A 223 -2.12 16.28 -5.13
N THR A 224 -1.05 15.51 -4.94
CA THR A 224 -1.07 14.20 -4.28
C THR A 224 -0.06 14.15 -3.13
N GLY A 225 -0.02 13.06 -2.36
CA GLY A 225 1.00 12.81 -1.36
C GLY A 225 2.39 12.70 -1.97
N ALA A 226 3.39 13.30 -1.31
CA ALA A 226 4.76 13.33 -1.81
C ALA A 226 5.35 11.92 -2.02
N HIS A 227 4.92 10.90 -1.22
CA HIS A 227 5.39 9.53 -1.39
C HIS A 227 5.13 8.99 -2.80
N HIS A 228 3.99 9.34 -3.40
CA HIS A 228 3.64 8.91 -4.74
C HIS A 228 4.61 9.49 -5.77
N ILE A 229 4.85 10.81 -5.72
CA ILE A 229 5.78 11.48 -6.63
C ILE A 229 7.22 10.98 -6.45
N PHE A 230 7.66 10.77 -5.22
CA PHE A 230 9.00 10.24 -4.94
C PHE A 230 9.16 8.78 -5.36
N SER A 231 8.11 7.95 -5.26
CA SER A 231 8.13 6.58 -5.77
C SER A 231 8.33 6.55 -7.27
N ILE A 232 7.62 7.42 -8.01
CA ILE A 232 7.78 7.56 -9.47
C ILE A 232 9.17 8.10 -9.80
N ALA A 233 9.65 9.14 -9.10
CA ALA A 233 10.97 9.73 -9.33
C ALA A 233 12.10 8.71 -9.14
N GLU A 234 12.03 7.89 -8.09
CA GLU A 234 12.99 6.83 -7.83
C GLU A 234 12.96 5.76 -8.92
N ALA A 235 11.77 5.34 -9.37
CA ALA A 235 11.63 4.40 -10.47
C ALA A 235 12.25 4.95 -11.78
N ILE A 236 12.00 6.22 -12.11
CA ILE A 236 12.60 6.90 -13.26
C ILE A 236 14.12 6.95 -13.12
N TYR A 237 14.62 7.42 -11.98
CA TYR A 237 16.05 7.60 -11.73
C TYR A 237 16.84 6.30 -11.81
N ARG A 238 16.27 5.19 -11.29
CA ARG A 238 16.87 3.85 -11.35
C ARG A 238 16.63 3.14 -12.69
N GLY A 239 16.06 3.83 -13.66
CA GLY A 239 15.96 3.33 -15.04
C GLY A 239 14.93 2.21 -15.23
N MET A 240 13.80 2.25 -14.51
CA MET A 240 12.66 1.38 -14.80
C MET A 240 12.15 1.59 -16.23
N PRO A 241 11.63 0.57 -16.92
CA PRO A 241 10.98 0.73 -18.22
C PRO A 241 9.89 1.81 -18.18
N ALA A 242 9.73 2.56 -19.28
CA ALA A 242 8.81 3.68 -19.33
C ALA A 242 7.34 3.26 -19.09
N ASP A 243 6.94 2.13 -19.66
CA ASP A 243 5.61 1.54 -19.49
C ASP A 243 5.33 1.14 -18.03
N GLU A 244 6.32 0.60 -17.33
CA GLU A 244 6.22 0.27 -15.92
C GLU A 244 6.06 1.52 -15.05
N VAL A 245 6.85 2.57 -15.32
CA VAL A 245 6.72 3.87 -14.62
C VAL A 245 5.34 4.48 -14.84
N VAL A 246 4.82 4.44 -16.07
CA VAL A 246 3.48 4.96 -16.37
C VAL A 246 2.39 4.12 -15.65
N ALA A 247 2.52 2.80 -15.62
CA ALA A 247 1.59 1.94 -14.90
C ALA A 247 1.60 2.24 -13.38
N GLN A 248 2.77 2.33 -12.78
CA GLN A 248 2.97 2.70 -11.37
C GLN A 248 2.38 4.09 -11.05
N ALA A 249 2.60 5.08 -11.93
CA ALA A 249 2.10 6.44 -11.74
C ALA A 249 0.57 6.51 -11.70
N CYS A 250 -0.12 5.53 -12.26
CA CYS A 250 -1.57 5.46 -12.24
C CYS A 250 -2.17 4.89 -10.94
N ALA A 251 -1.38 4.46 -9.96
CA ALA A 251 -1.91 3.83 -8.74
C ALA A 251 -2.96 4.70 -8.04
N HIS A 252 -2.70 5.98 -7.85
CA HIS A 252 -3.60 6.90 -7.13
C HIS A 252 -4.67 7.55 -8.00
N ASN A 253 -4.61 7.43 -9.33
CA ASN A 253 -5.68 7.83 -10.23
C ASN A 253 -5.58 7.08 -11.58
N HIS A 254 -6.71 6.90 -12.23
CA HIS A 254 -6.79 6.18 -13.51
C HIS A 254 -6.77 7.15 -14.70
N PRO A 255 -6.28 6.73 -15.88
CA PRO A 255 -6.27 7.59 -17.07
C PRO A 255 -7.60 7.53 -17.86
N GLY A 256 -8.74 7.34 -17.19
CA GLY A 256 -10.02 7.03 -17.83
C GLY A 256 -10.71 8.22 -18.50
N THR A 257 -10.53 9.41 -17.92
CA THR A 257 -11.03 10.66 -18.53
C THR A 257 -9.87 11.60 -18.81
N PRO A 258 -10.02 12.58 -19.72
CA PRO A 258 -8.97 13.57 -19.97
C PRO A 258 -8.51 14.31 -18.70
N LYS A 259 -9.43 14.58 -17.77
CA LYS A 259 -9.13 15.26 -16.50
C LYS A 259 -8.31 14.37 -15.55
N ASP A 260 -8.65 13.10 -15.47
CA ASP A 260 -7.91 12.15 -14.62
C ASP A 260 -6.52 11.88 -15.20
N GLU A 261 -6.41 11.73 -16.52
CA GLU A 261 -5.13 11.59 -17.22
C GLU A 261 -4.22 12.80 -17.00
N GLU A 262 -4.78 14.02 -16.98
CA GLU A 262 -4.04 15.26 -16.73
C GLU A 262 -3.37 15.25 -15.34
N LEU A 263 -4.02 14.71 -14.32
CA LEU A 263 -3.42 14.54 -13.00
C LEU A 263 -2.20 13.62 -13.05
N VAL A 264 -2.32 12.46 -13.69
CA VAL A 264 -1.21 11.50 -13.83
C VAL A 264 -0.06 12.10 -14.63
N VAL A 265 -0.36 12.87 -15.70
CA VAL A 265 0.64 13.61 -16.47
C VAL A 265 1.38 14.62 -15.58
N GLY A 266 0.66 15.35 -14.71
CA GLY A 266 1.25 16.27 -13.74
C GLY A 266 2.20 15.55 -12.77
N TRP A 267 1.83 14.36 -12.28
CA TRP A 267 2.67 13.53 -11.40
C TRP A 267 3.95 13.06 -12.09
N ILE A 268 3.84 12.58 -13.33
CA ILE A 268 5.02 12.18 -14.12
C ILE A 268 5.94 13.37 -14.39
N LYS A 269 5.39 14.57 -14.68
CA LYS A 269 6.20 15.80 -14.84
C LYS A 269 6.95 16.15 -13.56
N ALA A 270 6.26 16.15 -12.41
CA ALA A 270 6.89 16.42 -11.12
C ALA A 270 8.01 15.42 -10.82
N ALA A 271 7.74 14.13 -11.00
CA ALA A 271 8.70 13.07 -10.78
C ALA A 271 9.91 13.16 -11.74
N SER A 272 9.67 13.53 -13.01
CA SER A 272 10.74 13.71 -14.01
C SER A 272 11.64 14.91 -13.68
N ILE A 273 11.09 16.02 -13.17
CA ILE A 273 11.86 17.16 -12.66
C ILE A 273 12.76 16.70 -11.49
N LEU A 274 12.20 15.90 -10.56
CA LEU A 274 12.96 15.37 -9.43
C LEU A 274 14.04 14.38 -9.87
N ALA A 275 13.77 13.55 -10.87
CA ALA A 275 14.74 12.61 -11.43
C ALA A 275 15.74 13.27 -12.41
N CYS A 276 15.60 14.57 -12.70
CA CYS A 276 16.40 15.32 -13.65
C CYS A 276 16.40 14.72 -15.08
N VAL A 277 15.25 14.28 -15.57
CA VAL A 277 15.07 13.72 -16.92
C VAL A 277 13.98 14.45 -17.69
N ASP A 278 14.05 14.41 -19.02
CA ASP A 278 12.97 14.85 -19.89
C ASP A 278 11.93 13.72 -20.03
N PRO A 279 10.65 13.93 -19.64
CA PRO A 279 9.64 12.88 -19.69
C PRO A 279 9.26 12.46 -21.12
N ILE A 280 9.44 13.33 -22.12
CA ILE A 280 9.13 13.01 -23.53
C ILE A 280 10.26 12.16 -24.12
N GLU A 281 11.51 12.57 -23.93
CA GLU A 281 12.68 11.80 -24.39
C GLU A 281 12.74 10.43 -23.71
N ARG A 282 12.31 10.35 -22.44
CA ARG A 282 12.26 9.10 -21.66
C ARG A 282 11.06 8.21 -22.05
N GLY A 283 10.13 8.69 -22.88
CA GLY A 283 8.93 7.96 -23.32
C GLY A 283 7.86 7.84 -22.24
N LEU A 284 7.88 8.69 -21.24
CA LEU A 284 6.90 8.71 -20.15
C LEU A 284 5.64 9.51 -20.50
N LEU A 285 5.75 10.45 -21.42
CA LEU A 285 4.66 11.24 -21.96
C LEU A 285 4.65 11.17 -23.49
N ASP A 286 3.54 11.54 -24.09
CA ASP A 286 3.43 11.72 -25.53
C ASP A 286 4.30 12.89 -26.04
N LYS A 287 4.37 13.06 -27.36
CA LYS A 287 5.22 14.09 -27.99
C LYS A 287 4.87 15.52 -27.60
N ASP A 288 3.63 15.76 -27.20
CA ASP A 288 3.14 17.08 -26.77
C ASP A 288 3.31 17.29 -25.27
N GLY A 289 3.72 16.27 -24.53
CA GLY A 289 3.85 16.28 -23.07
C GLY A 289 2.53 16.49 -22.33
N LYS A 290 1.40 16.17 -22.97
CA LYS A 290 0.06 16.43 -22.43
C LYS A 290 -0.73 15.18 -22.11
N ARG A 291 -0.28 14.02 -22.58
CA ARG A 291 -0.97 12.73 -22.44
C ARG A 291 0.01 11.61 -22.14
N LEU A 292 -0.53 10.53 -21.60
CA LEU A 292 0.22 9.30 -21.43
C LEU A 292 0.41 8.62 -22.80
N PRO A 293 1.55 7.95 -23.03
CA PRO A 293 1.75 7.14 -24.21
C PRO A 293 0.74 5.98 -24.28
N THR A 294 0.42 5.52 -25.47
CA THR A 294 -0.30 4.26 -25.69
C THR A 294 0.69 3.19 -26.12
N PRO A 295 0.53 1.90 -25.71
CA PRO A 295 -0.60 1.27 -25.04
C PRO A 295 -0.57 1.25 -23.50
N HIS A 296 0.31 1.98 -22.83
CA HIS A 296 0.58 1.87 -21.37
C HIS A 296 -0.62 2.12 -20.46
N LYS A 297 -1.68 2.78 -20.97
CA LYS A 297 -2.88 3.09 -20.20
C LYS A 297 -3.59 1.87 -19.59
N GLN A 298 -3.52 0.69 -20.22
CA GLN A 298 -4.23 -0.51 -19.76
C GLN A 298 -3.70 -0.98 -18.39
N ALA A 299 -2.39 -1.08 -18.23
CA ALA A 299 -1.79 -1.46 -16.95
C ALA A 299 -2.13 -0.45 -15.85
N GLY A 300 -2.14 0.85 -16.18
CA GLY A 300 -2.52 1.91 -15.25
C GLY A 300 -3.91 1.74 -14.65
N TYR A 301 -4.90 1.27 -15.41
CA TYR A 301 -6.22 0.94 -14.86
C TYR A 301 -6.17 -0.18 -13.83
N LEU A 302 -5.42 -1.23 -14.11
CA LEU A 302 -5.34 -2.41 -13.25
C LEU A 302 -4.60 -2.08 -11.94
N VAL A 303 -3.53 -1.30 -12.02
CA VAL A 303 -2.80 -0.83 -10.84
C VAL A 303 -3.69 0.07 -9.97
N HIS A 304 -4.42 1.00 -10.59
CA HIS A 304 -5.37 1.86 -9.87
C HIS A 304 -6.47 1.05 -9.15
N LEU A 305 -7.10 0.11 -9.85
CA LEU A 305 -8.14 -0.73 -9.25
C LEU A 305 -7.61 -1.57 -8.08
N GLY A 306 -6.35 -2.00 -8.14
CA GLY A 306 -5.71 -2.77 -7.08
C GLY A 306 -5.42 -1.97 -5.81
N ASP A 307 -5.23 -0.65 -5.92
CA ASP A 307 -4.94 0.24 -4.78
C ASP A 307 -6.21 0.82 -4.11
N HIS A 308 -7.39 0.22 -4.32
CA HIS A 308 -8.65 0.72 -3.75
C HIS A 308 -8.98 0.18 -2.34
N ASP A 309 -8.07 -0.51 -1.68
CA ASP A 309 -8.24 -0.97 -0.29
C ASP A 309 -8.57 0.18 0.68
N PHE A 310 -8.04 1.38 0.44
CA PHE A 310 -8.23 2.55 1.29
C PHE A 310 -9.72 2.92 1.52
N VAL A 311 -10.62 2.56 0.61
CA VAL A 311 -12.08 2.79 0.74
C VAL A 311 -12.62 2.14 2.01
N LEU A 312 -12.11 0.98 2.38
CA LEU A 312 -12.47 0.29 3.62
C LEU A 312 -11.41 0.49 4.72
N SER A 313 -10.13 0.43 4.39
CA SER A 313 -9.07 0.40 5.40
C SER A 313 -8.85 1.74 6.11
N VAL A 314 -9.19 2.88 5.48
CA VAL A 314 -9.16 4.19 6.16
C VAL A 314 -10.22 4.28 7.26
N PRO A 315 -11.53 4.10 6.99
CA PRO A 315 -12.53 4.11 8.06
C PRO A 315 -12.29 3.01 9.10
N ALA A 316 -11.81 1.84 8.69
CA ALA A 316 -11.45 0.76 9.62
C ALA A 316 -10.36 1.19 10.60
N ALA A 317 -9.29 1.85 10.12
CA ALA A 317 -8.24 2.37 10.98
C ALA A 317 -8.75 3.44 11.96
N GLN A 318 -9.53 4.41 11.45
CA GLN A 318 -10.08 5.49 12.28
C GLN A 318 -10.99 4.95 13.40
N GLN A 319 -11.91 4.07 13.07
CA GLN A 319 -12.83 3.48 14.05
C GLN A 319 -12.11 2.55 15.04
N SER A 320 -11.14 1.76 14.57
CA SER A 320 -10.32 0.90 15.44
C SER A 320 -9.50 1.70 16.44
N VAL A 321 -8.93 2.85 16.04
CA VAL A 321 -8.19 3.73 16.94
C VAL A 321 -9.11 4.28 18.05
N ILE A 322 -10.33 4.68 17.72
CA ILE A 322 -11.32 5.14 18.71
C ILE A 322 -11.65 4.02 19.71
N ALA A 323 -11.94 2.82 19.21
CA ALA A 323 -12.25 1.67 20.06
C ALA A 323 -11.06 1.24 20.94
N LEU A 324 -9.83 1.28 20.41
CA LEU A 324 -8.62 1.02 21.19
C LEU A 324 -8.36 2.08 22.27
N LYS A 325 -8.66 3.36 22.01
CA LYS A 325 -8.59 4.42 23.04
C LYS A 325 -9.56 4.13 24.20
N GLU A 326 -10.77 3.70 23.87
CA GLU A 326 -11.75 3.33 24.90
C GLU A 326 -11.26 2.16 25.78
N VAL A 327 -10.72 1.11 25.16
CA VAL A 327 -10.13 -0.03 25.88
C VAL A 327 -8.92 0.40 26.69
N ALA A 328 -8.03 1.23 26.13
CA ALA A 328 -6.84 1.73 26.80
C ALA A 328 -7.21 2.54 28.07
N ALA A 329 -8.24 3.38 27.99
CA ALA A 329 -8.73 4.13 29.14
C ALA A 329 -9.34 3.22 30.22
N LYS A 330 -10.28 2.35 29.85
CA LYS A 330 -11.08 1.55 30.78
C LYS A 330 -10.33 0.35 31.38
N ASP A 331 -9.50 -0.33 30.58
CA ASP A 331 -8.90 -1.60 30.98
C ASP A 331 -7.39 -1.49 31.29
N TYR A 332 -6.74 -0.45 30.80
CA TYR A 332 -5.30 -0.19 31.05
C TYR A 332 -5.05 1.09 31.84
N GLY A 333 -6.12 1.80 32.28
CA GLY A 333 -6.03 2.98 33.14
C GLY A 333 -5.29 4.17 32.51
N MET A 334 -5.28 4.28 31.19
CA MET A 334 -4.66 5.43 30.52
C MET A 334 -5.53 6.68 30.69
N ASN A 335 -4.92 7.77 31.17
CA ASN A 335 -5.57 9.07 31.24
C ASN A 335 -5.52 9.81 29.89
N ASP A 336 -6.25 10.94 29.77
CA ASP A 336 -6.35 11.70 28.52
C ASP A 336 -4.99 12.10 27.91
N LYS A 337 -4.02 12.47 28.75
CA LYS A 337 -2.68 12.81 28.27
C LYS A 337 -1.93 11.58 27.72
N GLU A 338 -2.11 10.42 28.34
CA GLU A 338 -1.49 9.17 27.88
C GLU A 338 -2.14 8.65 26.60
N LEU A 339 -3.46 8.91 26.42
CA LEU A 339 -4.21 8.55 25.21
C LEU A 339 -3.82 9.39 23.97
N GLU A 340 -3.25 10.57 24.17
CA GLU A 340 -2.75 11.44 23.09
C GLU A 340 -1.22 11.42 22.98
N GLY A 341 -0.55 10.49 23.67
CA GLY A 341 0.90 10.46 23.75
C GLY A 341 1.53 9.10 23.40
N GLU A 342 2.84 9.04 23.64
CA GLU A 342 3.71 7.90 23.36
C GLU A 342 3.16 6.56 23.83
N LYS A 343 2.58 6.52 25.05
CA LYS A 343 2.08 5.27 25.64
C LYS A 343 0.99 4.62 24.78
N PHE A 344 0.02 5.42 24.33
CA PHE A 344 -1.03 4.95 23.44
C PHE A 344 -0.49 4.64 22.04
N ASN A 345 0.46 5.43 21.54
CA ASN A 345 1.07 5.19 20.23
C ASN A 345 1.69 3.79 20.15
N PHE A 346 2.51 3.40 21.15
CA PHE A 346 3.09 2.05 21.16
C PHE A 346 2.05 0.96 21.42
N PHE A 347 1.06 1.20 22.28
CA PHE A 347 -0.05 0.27 22.50
C PHE A 347 -0.81 -0.03 21.22
N ARG A 348 -1.29 1.01 20.50
CA ARG A 348 -2.03 0.82 19.23
C ARG A 348 -1.15 0.20 18.14
N ASN A 349 0.10 0.64 18.02
CA ASN A 349 1.02 0.16 17.00
C ASN A 349 1.30 -1.33 17.18
N TYR A 350 1.53 -1.77 18.42
CA TYR A 350 1.78 -3.17 18.69
C TYR A 350 0.55 -4.04 18.40
N ILE A 351 -0.64 -3.65 18.87
CA ILE A 351 -1.88 -4.39 18.61
C ILE A 351 -2.19 -4.44 17.12
N ALA A 352 -2.11 -3.30 16.42
CA ALA A 352 -2.41 -3.24 15.00
C ALA A 352 -1.38 -4.00 14.14
N SER A 353 -0.13 -4.05 14.54
CA SER A 353 0.87 -4.90 13.86
C SER A 353 0.55 -6.38 13.99
N GLN A 354 -0.01 -6.84 15.13
CA GLN A 354 -0.36 -8.24 15.34
C GLN A 354 -1.67 -8.65 14.65
N TYR A 355 -2.69 -7.77 14.61
CA TYR A 355 -4.03 -8.10 14.15
C TYR A 355 -4.55 -7.30 12.96
N SER A 356 -3.88 -6.27 12.51
CA SER A 356 -4.33 -5.20 11.60
C SER A 356 -5.54 -4.42 12.12
N PHE A 357 -5.70 -3.18 11.64
CA PHE A 357 -6.93 -2.41 11.90
C PHE A 357 -8.16 -3.03 11.24
N MET A 358 -7.98 -3.76 10.14
CA MET A 358 -9.08 -4.46 9.45
C MET A 358 -9.70 -5.55 10.34
N HIS A 359 -8.87 -6.34 11.03
CA HIS A 359 -9.35 -7.38 11.94
C HIS A 359 -10.00 -6.79 13.19
N ILE A 360 -9.43 -5.71 13.74
CA ILE A 360 -10.02 -4.98 14.88
C ILE A 360 -11.40 -4.41 14.46
N HIS A 361 -11.48 -3.80 13.28
CA HIS A 361 -12.74 -3.29 12.74
C HIS A 361 -13.79 -4.40 12.52
N GLN A 362 -13.36 -5.56 12.02
CA GLN A 362 -14.26 -6.72 11.89
C GLN A 362 -14.83 -7.13 13.25
N ALA A 363 -14.01 -7.17 14.30
CA ALA A 363 -14.45 -7.50 15.66
C ALA A 363 -15.49 -6.50 16.19
N MET A 364 -15.49 -5.25 15.71
CA MET A 364 -16.52 -4.25 16.07
C MET A 364 -17.92 -4.57 15.50
N SER A 365 -18.04 -5.55 14.62
CA SER A 365 -19.31 -6.05 14.10
C SER A 365 -19.98 -7.10 15.01
N GLU A 366 -19.32 -7.50 16.10
CA GLU A 366 -19.88 -8.41 17.08
C GLU A 366 -21.00 -7.74 17.92
N ALA A 367 -21.80 -8.55 18.60
CA ALA A 367 -22.92 -8.06 19.41
C ALA A 367 -22.52 -7.06 20.51
N ASP A 368 -21.30 -7.20 21.04
CA ASP A 368 -20.66 -6.25 21.95
C ASP A 368 -19.29 -5.86 21.39
N PRO A 369 -19.21 -4.77 20.61
CA PRO A 369 -17.98 -4.28 20.00
C PRO A 369 -16.87 -4.01 21.00
N TYR A 370 -17.20 -3.45 22.15
CA TYR A 370 -16.22 -3.16 23.18
C TYR A 370 -15.56 -4.43 23.73
N LEU A 371 -16.36 -5.43 24.09
CA LEU A 371 -15.82 -6.71 24.59
C LEU A 371 -14.99 -7.44 23.53
N ALA A 372 -15.38 -7.37 22.26
CA ALA A 372 -14.65 -7.99 21.18
C ALA A 372 -13.28 -7.34 20.97
N VAL A 373 -13.20 -6.00 20.92
CA VAL A 373 -11.93 -5.27 20.79
C VAL A 373 -11.05 -5.43 22.06
N LYS A 374 -11.66 -5.41 23.24
CA LYS A 374 -10.99 -5.71 24.50
C LYS A 374 -10.34 -7.09 24.50
N ALA A 375 -11.06 -8.11 23.99
CA ALA A 375 -10.54 -9.46 23.91
C ALA A 375 -9.29 -9.55 23.01
N ILE A 376 -9.28 -8.83 21.87
CA ILE A 376 -8.10 -8.70 21.01
C ILE A 376 -6.97 -8.03 21.77
N ALA A 377 -7.22 -6.87 22.39
CA ALA A 377 -6.19 -6.12 23.13
C ALA A 377 -5.56 -6.97 24.22
N LYS A 378 -6.37 -7.71 25.01
CA LYS A 378 -5.91 -8.58 26.09
C LYS A 378 -5.11 -9.81 25.65
N LYS A 379 -5.32 -10.29 24.42
CA LYS A 379 -4.48 -11.35 23.85
C LYS A 379 -3.05 -10.86 23.54
N VAL A 380 -2.89 -9.57 23.25
CA VAL A 380 -1.63 -8.97 22.77
C VAL A 380 -0.90 -8.26 23.90
N VAL A 381 -1.64 -7.57 24.77
CA VAL A 381 -1.07 -6.74 25.86
C VAL A 381 -1.70 -7.12 27.20
N SER A 382 -0.84 -7.43 28.19
CA SER A 382 -1.27 -7.74 29.57
C SER A 382 -0.99 -6.59 30.52
#